data_3dbdda3d4b550f589195f8a2884b0153
#
_entry.id   3dbdda3d4b550f589195f8a2884b0153
#
_cell.length_a   1.000
_cell.length_b   1.000
_cell.length_c   1.000
_cell.angle_alpha   90.00
_cell.angle_beta   90.00
_cell.angle_gamma   90.00
#
_symmetry.space_group_name_H-M   'P 1'
#
loop_
_entity.id
_entity.type
_entity.pdbx_description
1 polymer ?
#
loop_
_entity_poly.entity_id
_entity_poly.type
_entity_poly.pdbx_seq_one_letter_code
_entity_poly.pdbx_strand_id
1 'polypeptide(L)'
;MIFVLLLGAFAVTSCSGRRQELDAALSAAGSNRPELEKVLAHYRSDPDRRKLKAAEYLISGMSGHYGLVPSPGLDSVKAVLADLYARRKVDSARLEQWRHFRPDNLKKAYDIETITADYLIRNIDMAFEDWDCRSWNRHLDFGEFCELLLPYRVGDEPLEDWRTEYREHFRYITDSVYTGSDPVELVNTVFDTIIDSLFRYNVDFALPSLGGLWLMRNRIGGCRESCDFAVYLLRSIGVPVATDCYFHGSTHTWNVVLDTTGRYEPFWMDKFTGSRAVRGRDDGRVKGKVYRWNYGMSGRSEDRTPRYIDVTSDYFGPNAARVRISRECRGGPVYLGFFQYRELIPQTAVNVHAGHAEFRDIEPGVAFVPISGNGRIAGSPFYIDDSGETVLLEPDLSHSEDATADRKTRATPWLQKTMDNCEGALIEGSSTPDFPEPVPLGVCGKPRINYNYIYPSSTKPVRYVRFTPREPLRMELGELRLFRDKERQDTIDVVLHSYSEPNRNDALAGNAIDGDELTYYEGRPGPSFLVLDLGREEHVRCIEWVPRNDDNFIRYGDTYELQYLDGVRGWRTVEGSRVTARDTVLHFSGVPGDALLRLHDMTRGVEEGVFIVEDGGQRFL
;
A
#
# COMPACT_ATOMS: atom_id res chain seq x y z
N MET A 1 -4.23 -36.25 35.64
CA MET A 1 -5.30 -35.51 36.38
C MET A 1 -4.96 -34.02 36.64
N ILE A 2 -3.86 -33.49 36.13
CA ILE A 2 -3.43 -32.09 36.31
C ILE A 2 -3.79 -31.20 35.09
N PHE A 3 -4.03 -31.76 33.91
CA PHE A 3 -4.33 -31.02 32.69
C PHE A 3 -5.78 -30.48 32.59
N VAL A 4 -6.73 -31.08 33.33
CA VAL A 4 -8.16 -30.67 33.31
C VAL A 4 -8.42 -29.45 34.21
N LEU A 5 -7.60 -29.22 35.23
CA LEU A 5 -7.76 -28.08 36.16
C LEU A 5 -7.23 -26.74 35.59
N LEU A 6 -6.28 -26.77 34.66
CA LEU A 6 -5.76 -25.56 34.00
C LEU A 6 -6.70 -25.00 32.93
N LEU A 7 -7.44 -25.87 32.20
CA LEU A 7 -8.47 -25.44 31.25
C LEU A 7 -9.68 -24.79 31.93
N GLY A 8 -10.05 -25.26 33.12
CA GLY A 8 -11.14 -24.67 33.91
C GLY A 8 -10.81 -23.29 34.48
N ALA A 9 -9.55 -23.04 34.84
CA ALA A 9 -9.10 -21.74 35.36
C ALA A 9 -9.03 -20.66 34.27
N PHE A 10 -8.63 -21.01 33.04
CA PHE A 10 -8.62 -20.08 31.88
C PHE A 10 -10.04 -19.70 31.45
N ALA A 11 -10.99 -20.63 31.45
CA ALA A 11 -12.39 -20.35 31.10
C ALA A 11 -13.09 -19.44 32.13
N VAL A 12 -12.78 -19.59 33.43
CA VAL A 12 -13.36 -18.76 34.49
C VAL A 12 -12.81 -17.35 34.52
N THR A 13 -11.52 -17.16 34.24
CA THR A 13 -10.91 -15.81 34.11
C THR A 13 -11.40 -15.07 32.88
N SER A 14 -11.63 -15.75 31.74
CA SER A 14 -12.19 -15.17 30.52
C SER A 14 -13.66 -14.73 30.71
N CYS A 15 -14.50 -15.48 31.40
CA CYS A 15 -15.89 -15.12 31.67
C CYS A 15 -16.04 -13.94 32.65
N SER A 16 -15.18 -13.84 33.66
CA SER A 16 -15.19 -12.72 34.61
C SER A 16 -14.71 -11.42 33.96
N GLY A 17 -13.72 -11.50 33.09
CA GLY A 17 -13.21 -10.34 32.33
C GLY A 17 -14.27 -9.75 31.41
N ARG A 18 -14.92 -10.56 30.58
CA ARG A 18 -15.97 -10.10 29.65
C ARG A 18 -17.17 -9.46 30.38
N ARG A 19 -17.55 -9.99 31.52
CA ARG A 19 -18.62 -9.38 32.32
C ARG A 19 -18.22 -8.03 32.90
N GLN A 20 -16.97 -7.88 33.30
CA GLN A 20 -16.43 -6.61 33.77
C GLN A 20 -16.35 -5.57 32.65
N GLU A 21 -15.97 -5.96 31.43
CA GLU A 21 -15.97 -5.10 30.26
C GLU A 21 -17.37 -4.63 29.88
N LEU A 22 -18.37 -5.53 29.91
CA LEU A 22 -19.76 -5.17 29.66
C LEU A 22 -20.30 -4.21 30.73
N ASP A 23 -20.05 -4.47 32.00
CA ASP A 23 -20.48 -3.59 33.09
C ASP A 23 -19.81 -2.19 33.00
N ALA A 24 -18.54 -2.15 32.60
CA ALA A 24 -17.82 -0.89 32.35
C ALA A 24 -18.44 -0.11 31.19
N ALA A 25 -18.74 -0.80 30.06
CA ALA A 25 -19.38 -0.18 28.90
C ALA A 25 -20.78 0.38 29.25
N LEU A 26 -21.61 -0.40 29.94
CA LEU A 26 -22.94 0.06 30.40
C LEU A 26 -22.84 1.25 31.37
N SER A 27 -21.78 1.32 32.16
CA SER A 27 -21.54 2.45 33.06
C SER A 27 -21.10 3.69 32.27
N ALA A 28 -20.29 3.54 31.24
CA ALA A 28 -19.82 4.62 30.37
C ALA A 28 -20.94 5.18 29.47
N ALA A 29 -22.01 4.42 29.22
CA ALA A 29 -23.13 4.85 28.36
C ALA A 29 -23.95 6.03 28.94
N GLY A 30 -23.82 6.32 30.22
CA GLY A 30 -24.51 7.45 30.84
C GLY A 30 -26.02 7.41 30.62
N SER A 31 -26.58 8.47 30.03
CA SER A 31 -28.01 8.57 29.73
C SER A 31 -28.50 7.59 28.66
N ASN A 32 -27.61 7.05 27.84
CA ASN A 32 -27.94 6.08 26.79
C ASN A 32 -28.00 4.61 27.28
N ARG A 33 -27.60 4.36 28.52
CA ARG A 33 -27.63 3.03 29.12
C ARG A 33 -28.95 2.27 28.92
N PRO A 34 -30.14 2.89 29.04
CA PRO A 34 -31.40 2.20 28.81
C PRO A 34 -31.56 1.61 27.40
N GLU A 35 -30.98 2.24 26.38
CA GLU A 35 -31.01 1.71 25.00
C GLU A 35 -30.19 0.42 24.90
N LEU A 36 -29.00 0.39 25.51
CA LEU A 36 -28.16 -0.81 25.51
C LEU A 36 -28.77 -1.95 26.34
N GLU A 37 -29.40 -1.62 27.46
CA GLU A 37 -30.13 -2.60 28.28
C GLU A 37 -31.37 -3.20 27.58
N LYS A 38 -32.05 -2.41 26.71
CA LYS A 38 -33.15 -2.92 25.85
C LYS A 38 -32.63 -3.98 24.86
N VAL A 39 -31.45 -3.77 24.24
CA VAL A 39 -30.83 -4.80 23.34
C VAL A 39 -30.58 -6.10 24.10
N LEU A 40 -29.95 -6.01 25.28
CA LEU A 40 -29.67 -7.18 26.11
C LEU A 40 -30.97 -7.89 26.58
N ALA A 41 -31.99 -7.12 26.94
CA ALA A 41 -33.29 -7.66 27.36
C ALA A 41 -33.99 -8.39 26.19
N HIS A 42 -33.92 -7.80 24.97
CA HIS A 42 -34.49 -8.40 23.77
C HIS A 42 -33.91 -9.82 23.53
N TYR A 43 -32.58 -9.95 23.54
CA TYR A 43 -31.91 -11.22 23.25
C TYR A 43 -31.83 -12.19 24.44
N ARG A 44 -32.12 -11.77 25.68
CA ARG A 44 -32.28 -12.70 26.80
C ARG A 44 -33.46 -13.64 26.60
N SER A 45 -34.49 -13.22 25.90
CA SER A 45 -35.67 -14.03 25.58
C SER A 45 -35.55 -14.78 24.24
N ASP A 46 -34.53 -14.48 23.42
CA ASP A 46 -34.30 -15.17 22.15
C ASP A 46 -33.84 -16.62 22.38
N PRO A 47 -34.40 -17.62 21.69
CA PRO A 47 -33.98 -19.01 21.77
C PRO A 47 -32.52 -19.21 21.33
N ASP A 48 -32.00 -18.37 20.40
CA ASP A 48 -30.62 -18.43 19.98
C ASP A 48 -29.70 -17.60 20.91
N ARG A 49 -29.07 -18.32 21.82
CA ARG A 49 -28.14 -17.72 22.78
C ARG A 49 -26.91 -17.07 22.18
N ARG A 50 -26.61 -17.36 20.92
CA ARG A 50 -25.49 -16.69 20.19
C ARG A 50 -25.78 -15.20 19.98
N LYS A 51 -27.05 -14.80 19.74
CA LYS A 51 -27.45 -13.42 19.57
C LYS A 51 -27.22 -12.57 20.84
N LEU A 52 -27.51 -13.12 22.02
CA LEU A 52 -27.16 -12.43 23.26
C LEU A 52 -25.66 -12.22 23.42
N LYS A 53 -24.85 -13.23 23.11
CA LYS A 53 -23.38 -13.10 23.14
C LYS A 53 -22.87 -12.08 22.15
N ALA A 54 -23.48 -11.99 20.96
CA ALA A 54 -23.15 -11.00 19.95
C ALA A 54 -23.51 -9.56 20.40
N ALA A 55 -24.67 -9.39 21.07
CA ALA A 55 -25.03 -8.12 21.68
C ALA A 55 -24.05 -7.70 22.78
N GLU A 56 -23.67 -8.63 23.67
CA GLU A 56 -22.66 -8.43 24.71
C GLU A 56 -21.30 -8.05 24.08
N TYR A 57 -20.87 -8.73 23.02
CA TYR A 57 -19.64 -8.42 22.28
C TYR A 57 -19.66 -6.99 21.71
N LEU A 58 -20.72 -6.61 21.00
CA LEU A 58 -20.82 -5.26 20.41
C LEU A 58 -20.84 -4.17 21.50
N ILE A 59 -21.57 -4.36 22.59
CA ILE A 59 -21.68 -3.38 23.67
C ILE A 59 -20.33 -3.26 24.42
N SER A 60 -19.68 -4.37 24.74
CA SER A 60 -18.38 -4.36 25.44
C SER A 60 -17.29 -3.68 24.59
N GLY A 61 -17.26 -3.95 23.27
CA GLY A 61 -16.29 -3.36 22.34
C GLY A 61 -16.62 -1.93 21.93
N MET A 62 -17.81 -1.40 22.28
CA MET A 62 -18.29 -0.10 21.81
C MET A 62 -17.52 1.10 22.41
N SER A 63 -16.91 0.93 23.56
CA SER A 63 -16.14 1.99 24.22
C SER A 63 -15.05 2.53 23.31
N GLY A 64 -15.06 3.86 23.09
CA GLY A 64 -14.12 4.52 22.20
C GLY A 64 -14.49 4.50 20.71
N HIS A 65 -15.53 3.79 20.26
CA HIS A 65 -16.10 3.99 18.93
C HIS A 65 -16.88 5.32 18.88
N TYR A 66 -16.70 6.05 17.79
CA TYR A 66 -17.34 7.35 17.58
C TYR A 66 -17.54 7.62 16.09
N GLY A 67 -18.49 8.45 15.77
CA GLY A 67 -18.60 9.11 14.48
C GLY A 67 -18.19 10.56 14.60
N LEU A 68 -17.61 11.12 13.54
CA LEU A 68 -17.32 12.54 13.47
C LEU A 68 -18.59 13.30 13.03
N VAL A 69 -18.93 14.33 13.78
CA VAL A 69 -20.09 15.16 13.45
C VAL A 69 -19.81 15.93 12.16
N PRO A 70 -20.73 15.90 11.16
CA PRO A 70 -20.57 16.66 9.93
C PRO A 70 -20.25 18.13 10.16
N SER A 71 -19.42 18.71 9.28
CA SER A 71 -19.05 20.13 9.32
C SER A 71 -19.20 20.74 7.92
N PRO A 72 -19.46 22.06 7.82
CA PRO A 72 -19.59 22.73 6.51
C PRO A 72 -18.36 22.56 5.62
N GLY A 73 -17.15 22.49 6.20
CA GLY A 73 -15.92 22.24 5.46
C GLY A 73 -15.88 20.83 4.86
N LEU A 74 -16.23 19.81 5.64
CA LEU A 74 -16.30 18.42 5.16
C LEU A 74 -17.41 18.27 4.10
N ASP A 75 -18.55 18.90 4.28
CA ASP A 75 -19.65 18.88 3.29
C ASP A 75 -19.22 19.53 1.97
N SER A 76 -18.42 20.60 2.02
CA SER A 76 -17.85 21.24 0.82
C SER A 76 -16.90 20.31 0.07
N VAL A 77 -16.01 19.59 0.78
CA VAL A 77 -15.13 18.58 0.16
C VAL A 77 -15.95 17.46 -0.45
N LYS A 78 -16.94 16.93 0.27
CA LYS A 78 -17.85 15.89 -0.24
C LYS A 78 -18.56 16.33 -1.52
N ALA A 79 -18.98 17.58 -1.62
CA ALA A 79 -19.62 18.13 -2.81
C ALA A 79 -18.66 18.19 -4.01
N VAL A 80 -17.39 18.59 -3.79
CA VAL A 80 -16.34 18.56 -4.85
C VAL A 80 -16.09 17.15 -5.34
N LEU A 81 -15.94 16.18 -4.44
CA LEU A 81 -15.73 14.78 -4.80
C LEU A 81 -16.93 14.20 -5.58
N ALA A 82 -18.15 14.53 -5.16
CA ALA A 82 -19.37 14.13 -5.87
C ALA A 82 -19.42 14.68 -7.30
N ASP A 83 -19.01 15.93 -7.52
CA ASP A 83 -18.93 16.54 -8.85
C ASP A 83 -17.85 15.86 -9.73
N LEU A 84 -16.68 15.52 -9.16
CA LEU A 84 -15.65 14.76 -9.87
C LEU A 84 -16.16 13.38 -10.31
N TYR A 85 -16.90 12.70 -9.44
CA TYR A 85 -17.53 11.41 -9.78
C TYR A 85 -18.53 11.56 -10.93
N ALA A 86 -19.40 12.56 -10.86
CA ALA A 86 -20.40 12.83 -11.90
C ALA A 86 -19.77 13.12 -13.27
N ARG A 87 -18.64 13.83 -13.29
CA ARG A 87 -17.88 14.14 -14.51
C ARG A 87 -16.97 13.01 -14.98
N ARG A 88 -16.72 12.00 -14.16
CA ARG A 88 -15.75 10.93 -14.44
C ARG A 88 -14.35 11.44 -14.79
N LYS A 89 -13.93 12.53 -14.16
CA LYS A 89 -12.65 13.19 -14.43
C LYS A 89 -12.08 13.76 -13.14
N VAL A 90 -10.80 13.47 -12.87
CA VAL A 90 -10.04 14.13 -11.81
C VAL A 90 -9.64 15.53 -12.29
N ASP A 91 -9.95 16.54 -11.49
CA ASP A 91 -9.49 17.91 -11.66
C ASP A 91 -8.52 18.23 -10.52
N SER A 92 -7.23 18.05 -10.78
CA SER A 92 -6.18 18.23 -9.78
C SER A 92 -6.16 19.66 -9.23
N ALA A 93 -6.47 20.66 -10.06
CA ALA A 93 -6.50 22.05 -9.60
C ALA A 93 -7.64 22.31 -8.62
N ARG A 94 -8.82 21.70 -8.83
CA ARG A 94 -9.92 21.78 -7.86
C ARG A 94 -9.64 21.01 -6.57
N LEU A 95 -8.89 19.90 -6.64
CA LEU A 95 -8.53 19.12 -5.48
C LEU A 95 -7.42 19.79 -4.67
N GLU A 96 -6.51 20.50 -5.32
CA GLU A 96 -5.36 21.14 -4.65
C GLU A 96 -5.80 22.13 -3.56
N GLN A 97 -6.88 22.89 -3.78
CA GLN A 97 -7.43 23.80 -2.75
C GLN A 97 -7.80 23.08 -1.45
N TRP A 98 -8.08 21.76 -1.49
CA TRP A 98 -8.48 20.94 -0.36
C TRP A 98 -7.35 20.06 0.20
N ARG A 99 -6.20 20.00 -0.48
CA ARG A 99 -5.06 19.17 -0.09
C ARG A 99 -4.58 19.44 1.34
N HIS A 100 -4.65 20.69 1.76
CA HIS A 100 -4.29 21.12 3.11
C HIS A 100 -5.48 21.20 4.06
N PHE A 101 -6.67 20.84 3.60
CA PHE A 101 -7.82 20.74 4.48
C PHE A 101 -7.54 19.69 5.55
N ARG A 102 -7.62 20.15 6.79
CA ARG A 102 -7.56 19.28 7.96
C ARG A 102 -8.85 19.55 8.73
N PRO A 103 -9.64 18.53 8.98
CA PRO A 103 -10.87 18.67 9.75
C PRO A 103 -10.54 18.81 11.25
N ASP A 104 -9.77 19.85 11.59
CA ASP A 104 -9.44 20.16 12.96
C ASP A 104 -10.71 20.47 13.74
N ASN A 105 -10.78 19.98 14.98
CA ASN A 105 -11.87 20.21 15.91
C ASN A 105 -13.24 19.63 15.52
N LEU A 106 -13.30 18.60 14.67
CA LEU A 106 -14.54 17.86 14.51
C LEU A 106 -14.96 17.22 15.82
N LYS A 107 -16.21 17.45 16.21
CA LYS A 107 -16.77 16.85 17.42
C LYS A 107 -16.96 15.37 17.21
N LYS A 108 -16.62 14.59 18.23
CA LYS A 108 -16.88 13.16 18.29
C LYS A 108 -18.27 12.93 18.89
N ALA A 109 -19.08 12.12 18.22
CA ALA A 109 -20.29 11.56 18.78
C ALA A 109 -19.99 10.08 19.13
N TYR A 110 -19.83 9.79 20.41
CA TYR A 110 -19.52 8.42 20.84
C TYR A 110 -20.73 7.51 20.68
N ASP A 111 -20.51 6.33 20.11
CA ASP A 111 -21.59 5.38 19.81
C ASP A 111 -22.31 4.94 21.07
N ILE A 112 -21.54 4.71 22.11
CA ILE A 112 -22.06 4.27 23.41
C ILE A 112 -23.05 5.29 24.02
N GLU A 113 -22.95 6.56 23.63
CA GLU A 113 -23.80 7.66 24.09
C GLU A 113 -24.99 7.95 23.17
N THR A 114 -24.99 7.41 21.93
CA THR A 114 -25.92 7.84 20.87
C THR A 114 -26.66 6.72 20.15
N ILE A 115 -26.14 5.49 20.17
CA ILE A 115 -26.71 4.36 19.44
C ILE A 115 -28.04 3.92 20.03
N THR A 116 -29.02 3.60 19.16
CA THR A 116 -30.34 3.15 19.59
C THR A 116 -30.43 1.62 19.64
N ALA A 117 -31.35 1.12 20.45
CA ALA A 117 -31.63 -0.31 20.53
C ALA A 117 -32.09 -0.89 19.20
N ASP A 118 -32.98 -0.19 18.50
CA ASP A 118 -33.51 -0.63 17.20
C ASP A 118 -32.42 -0.76 16.14
N TYR A 119 -31.43 0.13 16.15
CA TYR A 119 -30.30 0.07 15.24
C TYR A 119 -29.44 -1.20 15.49
N LEU A 120 -29.08 -1.47 16.77
CA LEU A 120 -28.26 -2.62 17.12
C LEU A 120 -29.00 -3.95 16.88
N ILE A 121 -30.28 -4.03 17.25
CA ILE A 121 -31.10 -5.24 17.05
C ILE A 121 -31.17 -5.54 15.57
N ARG A 122 -31.50 -4.57 14.73
CA ARG A 122 -31.55 -4.75 13.27
C ARG A 122 -30.21 -5.20 12.71
N ASN A 123 -29.10 -4.56 13.12
CA ASN A 123 -27.76 -4.95 12.68
C ASN A 123 -27.42 -6.40 13.05
N ILE A 124 -27.72 -6.80 14.29
CA ILE A 124 -27.47 -8.17 14.78
C ILE A 124 -28.32 -9.17 14.00
N ASP A 125 -29.62 -8.95 13.88
CA ASP A 125 -30.51 -9.88 13.20
C ASP A 125 -30.14 -10.07 11.72
N MET A 126 -29.81 -9.00 11.01
CA MET A 126 -29.36 -9.07 9.63
C MET A 126 -28.02 -9.81 9.48
N ALA A 127 -27.08 -9.60 10.41
CA ALA A 127 -25.80 -10.31 10.39
C ALA A 127 -25.98 -11.82 10.65
N PHE A 128 -26.86 -12.19 11.58
CA PHE A 128 -27.20 -13.60 11.85
C PHE A 128 -27.90 -14.27 10.68
N GLU A 129 -28.82 -13.57 10.00
CA GLU A 129 -29.44 -14.07 8.77
C GLU A 129 -28.38 -14.43 7.72
N ASP A 130 -27.40 -13.56 7.48
CA ASP A 130 -26.33 -13.83 6.54
C ASP A 130 -25.41 -14.96 7.00
N TRP A 131 -25.11 -15.06 8.30
CA TRP A 131 -24.27 -16.13 8.82
C TRP A 131 -24.95 -17.50 8.70
N ASP A 132 -26.22 -17.60 9.10
CA ASP A 132 -26.94 -18.87 9.14
C ASP A 132 -27.46 -19.33 7.76
N CYS A 133 -27.81 -18.38 6.87
CA CYS A 133 -28.45 -18.70 5.58
C CYS A 133 -27.48 -18.82 4.41
N ARG A 134 -26.30 -18.21 4.48
CA ARG A 134 -25.38 -18.19 3.35
C ARG A 134 -24.44 -19.40 3.36
N SER A 135 -24.40 -20.13 2.23
CA SER A 135 -23.61 -21.37 2.10
C SER A 135 -22.11 -21.15 2.30
N TRP A 136 -21.60 -20.00 1.90
CA TRP A 136 -20.19 -19.63 2.03
C TRP A 136 -19.77 -19.23 3.44
N ASN A 137 -20.70 -19.11 4.40
CA ASN A 137 -20.41 -18.76 5.80
C ASN A 137 -20.43 -19.97 6.76
N ARG A 138 -20.68 -21.18 6.26
CA ARG A 138 -20.81 -22.40 7.10
C ARG A 138 -19.53 -22.77 7.85
N HIS A 139 -18.39 -22.28 7.39
CA HIS A 139 -17.08 -22.54 8.01
C HIS A 139 -16.76 -21.56 9.15
N LEU A 140 -17.46 -20.42 9.22
CA LEU A 140 -17.15 -19.38 10.21
C LEU A 140 -17.49 -19.84 11.63
N ASP A 141 -16.54 -19.67 12.53
CA ASP A 141 -16.81 -19.78 13.95
C ASP A 141 -17.48 -18.50 14.50
N PHE A 142 -17.84 -18.51 15.78
CA PHE A 142 -18.50 -17.37 16.41
C PHE A 142 -17.56 -16.15 16.54
N GLY A 143 -16.27 -16.36 16.73
CA GLY A 143 -15.29 -15.27 16.81
C GLY A 143 -15.11 -14.58 15.46
N GLU A 144 -14.94 -15.37 14.40
CA GLU A 144 -14.85 -14.89 13.02
C GLU A 144 -16.11 -14.14 12.60
N PHE A 145 -17.29 -14.67 12.95
CA PHE A 145 -18.55 -13.96 12.74
C PHE A 145 -18.57 -12.59 13.43
N CYS A 146 -18.14 -12.53 14.70
CA CYS A 146 -18.12 -11.30 15.48
C CYS A 146 -17.19 -10.24 14.90
N GLU A 147 -16.09 -10.63 14.26
CA GLU A 147 -15.12 -9.69 13.68
C GLU A 147 -15.42 -9.32 12.21
N LEU A 148 -15.93 -10.27 11.41
CA LEU A 148 -16.02 -10.13 9.97
C LEU A 148 -17.40 -9.71 9.46
N LEU A 149 -18.48 -10.19 10.11
CA LEU A 149 -19.85 -9.95 9.66
C LEU A 149 -20.65 -9.03 10.60
N LEU A 150 -20.51 -9.21 11.91
CA LEU A 150 -21.32 -8.55 12.92
C LEU A 150 -21.09 -7.02 13.05
N PRO A 151 -19.86 -6.47 12.93
CA PRO A 151 -19.60 -5.07 13.23
C PRO A 151 -20.41 -4.12 12.35
N TYR A 152 -20.98 -3.10 13.01
CA TYR A 152 -21.70 -2.02 12.33
C TYR A 152 -20.79 -0.85 11.95
N ARG A 153 -19.60 -0.76 12.52
CA ARG A 153 -18.58 0.26 12.24
C ARG A 153 -17.60 -0.23 11.18
N VAL A 154 -17.17 0.71 10.35
CA VAL A 154 -16.08 0.54 9.38
C VAL A 154 -14.93 1.52 9.69
N GLY A 155 -15.24 2.77 10.04
CA GLY A 155 -14.29 3.80 10.42
C GLY A 155 -14.86 4.78 11.47
N ASP A 156 -14.63 6.07 11.24
CA ASP A 156 -15.12 7.17 12.08
C ASP A 156 -16.30 7.93 11.43
N GLU A 157 -17.05 7.24 10.57
CA GLU A 157 -18.26 7.75 9.93
C GLU A 157 -19.38 8.03 10.94
N PRO A 158 -20.32 8.97 10.65
CA PRO A 158 -21.58 9.08 11.38
C PRO A 158 -22.34 7.75 11.36
N LEU A 159 -23.12 7.46 12.42
CA LEU A 159 -24.00 6.29 12.44
C LEU A 159 -25.08 6.43 11.36
N GLU A 160 -25.11 5.49 10.43
CA GLU A 160 -26.03 5.40 9.30
C GLU A 160 -26.57 3.98 9.17
N ASP A 161 -27.79 3.81 8.68
CA ASP A 161 -28.35 2.49 8.39
C ASP A 161 -27.83 1.93 7.05
N TRP A 162 -26.49 1.93 6.93
CA TRP A 162 -25.82 1.50 5.71
C TRP A 162 -26.09 0.03 5.36
N ARG A 163 -26.22 -0.86 6.37
CA ARG A 163 -26.40 -2.30 6.11
C ARG A 163 -27.70 -2.57 5.36
N THR A 164 -28.81 -1.95 5.78
CA THR A 164 -30.10 -2.07 5.09
C THR A 164 -30.01 -1.54 3.66
N GLU A 165 -29.52 -0.32 3.48
CA GLU A 165 -29.45 0.35 2.18
C GLU A 165 -28.56 -0.39 1.17
N TYR A 166 -27.36 -0.81 1.61
CA TYR A 166 -26.46 -1.60 0.77
C TYR A 166 -27.05 -2.97 0.43
N ARG A 167 -27.67 -3.67 1.39
CA ARG A 167 -28.33 -4.95 1.15
C ARG A 167 -29.44 -4.80 0.11
N GLU A 168 -30.33 -3.84 0.25
CA GLU A 168 -31.40 -3.58 -0.72
C GLU A 168 -30.86 -3.33 -2.12
N HIS A 169 -29.76 -2.58 -2.22
CA HIS A 169 -29.17 -2.21 -3.50
C HIS A 169 -28.38 -3.35 -4.17
N PHE A 170 -27.67 -4.20 -3.39
CA PHE A 170 -26.71 -5.16 -3.92
C PHE A 170 -27.10 -6.64 -3.75
N ARG A 171 -28.16 -6.97 -3.00
CA ARG A 171 -28.59 -8.36 -2.80
C ARG A 171 -28.85 -9.13 -4.09
N TYR A 172 -29.18 -8.46 -5.18
CA TYR A 172 -29.38 -9.12 -6.48
C TYR A 172 -28.15 -9.92 -6.92
N ILE A 173 -26.94 -9.54 -6.49
CA ILE A 173 -25.70 -10.25 -6.81
C ILE A 173 -25.75 -11.66 -6.20
N THR A 174 -26.16 -11.78 -4.93
CA THR A 174 -26.26 -13.06 -4.23
C THR A 174 -27.56 -13.82 -4.50
N ASP A 175 -28.59 -13.13 -4.97
CA ASP A 175 -29.89 -13.74 -5.25
C ASP A 175 -30.00 -14.24 -6.71
N SER A 176 -29.21 -13.66 -7.66
CA SER A 176 -29.40 -13.92 -9.09
C SER A 176 -28.11 -14.09 -9.91
N VAL A 177 -26.97 -13.53 -9.45
CA VAL A 177 -25.71 -13.57 -10.22
C VAL A 177 -24.79 -14.66 -9.72
N TYR A 178 -24.61 -14.77 -8.40
CA TYR A 178 -23.73 -15.75 -7.78
C TYR A 178 -24.53 -16.86 -7.08
N THR A 179 -24.29 -18.09 -7.48
CA THR A 179 -24.96 -19.28 -6.92
C THR A 179 -24.01 -20.26 -6.24
N GLY A 180 -22.74 -19.88 -6.10
CA GLY A 180 -21.69 -20.71 -5.49
C GLY A 180 -21.69 -20.71 -3.96
N SER A 181 -20.66 -21.30 -3.39
CA SER A 181 -20.44 -21.36 -1.93
C SER A 181 -19.04 -20.90 -1.51
N ASP A 182 -18.29 -20.29 -2.42
CA ASP A 182 -16.93 -19.82 -2.19
C ASP A 182 -16.92 -18.27 -2.01
N PRO A 183 -16.54 -17.75 -0.83
CA PRO A 183 -16.51 -16.31 -0.60
C PRO A 183 -15.49 -15.57 -1.48
N VAL A 184 -14.40 -16.21 -1.90
CA VAL A 184 -13.40 -15.62 -2.81
C VAL A 184 -13.99 -15.43 -4.22
N GLU A 185 -14.68 -16.43 -4.74
CA GLU A 185 -15.39 -16.32 -6.03
C GLU A 185 -16.50 -15.27 -5.97
N LEU A 186 -17.22 -15.18 -4.84
CA LEU A 186 -18.25 -14.17 -4.65
C LEU A 186 -17.66 -12.74 -4.69
N VAL A 187 -16.54 -12.50 -3.99
CA VAL A 187 -15.83 -11.21 -4.06
C VAL A 187 -15.47 -10.87 -5.50
N ASN A 188 -14.95 -11.84 -6.26
CA ASN A 188 -14.59 -11.63 -7.67
C ASN A 188 -15.81 -11.36 -8.54
N THR A 189 -16.93 -12.02 -8.28
CA THR A 189 -18.22 -11.76 -8.96
C THR A 189 -18.72 -10.35 -8.66
N VAL A 190 -18.66 -9.92 -7.41
CA VAL A 190 -18.98 -8.53 -7.03
C VAL A 190 -18.08 -7.55 -7.74
N PHE A 191 -16.76 -7.79 -7.72
CA PHE A 191 -15.78 -6.96 -8.42
C PHE A 191 -16.16 -6.75 -9.88
N ASP A 192 -16.41 -7.83 -10.63
CA ASP A 192 -16.76 -7.77 -12.04
C ASP A 192 -18.06 -7.03 -12.31
N THR A 193 -19.03 -7.17 -11.39
CA THR A 193 -20.36 -6.57 -11.54
C THR A 193 -20.33 -5.05 -11.37
N ILE A 194 -19.45 -4.53 -10.51
CA ILE A 194 -19.51 -3.11 -10.13
C ILE A 194 -18.28 -2.27 -10.51
N ILE A 195 -17.19 -2.90 -10.99
CA ILE A 195 -15.90 -2.22 -11.18
C ILE A 195 -16.00 -0.98 -12.07
N ASP A 196 -16.80 -1.01 -13.11
CA ASP A 196 -16.99 0.13 -14.00
C ASP A 196 -17.72 1.32 -13.35
N SER A 197 -18.39 1.09 -12.23
CA SER A 197 -19.06 2.14 -11.48
C SER A 197 -18.14 2.84 -10.47
N LEU A 198 -16.97 2.26 -10.17
CA LEU A 198 -15.98 2.85 -9.26
C LEU A 198 -15.15 3.91 -9.97
N PHE A 199 -14.82 4.95 -9.22
CA PHE A 199 -13.91 5.99 -9.69
C PHE A 199 -12.89 6.33 -8.61
N ARG A 200 -11.60 6.07 -8.89
CA ARG A 200 -10.50 6.37 -7.99
C ARG A 200 -9.80 7.66 -8.43
N TYR A 201 -9.47 8.50 -7.48
CA TYR A 201 -8.52 9.58 -7.66
C TYR A 201 -7.26 9.31 -6.82
N ASN A 202 -6.15 9.84 -7.28
CA ASN A 202 -4.84 9.60 -6.67
C ASN A 202 -4.37 10.85 -5.91
N VAL A 203 -5.18 11.30 -4.94
CA VAL A 203 -4.85 12.45 -4.09
C VAL A 203 -5.08 12.05 -2.64
N ASP A 204 -4.02 12.21 -1.85
CA ASP A 204 -4.03 11.85 -0.43
C ASP A 204 -4.64 13.00 0.38
N PHE A 205 -5.91 12.88 0.72
CA PHE A 205 -6.55 13.75 1.69
C PHE A 205 -6.58 13.07 3.06
N ALA A 206 -6.16 13.79 4.09
CA ALA A 206 -6.37 13.35 5.47
C ALA A 206 -7.84 13.64 5.90
N LEU A 207 -8.78 12.99 5.23
CA LEU A 207 -10.22 13.11 5.52
C LEU A 207 -10.66 12.07 6.55
N PRO A 208 -11.70 12.34 7.33
CA PRO A 208 -12.44 11.32 8.05
C PRO A 208 -13.18 10.39 7.07
N SER A 209 -13.73 9.28 7.56
CA SER A 209 -14.58 8.41 6.75
C SER A 209 -15.75 9.19 6.14
N LEU A 210 -15.94 9.05 4.84
CA LEU A 210 -16.96 9.80 4.11
C LEU A 210 -18.39 9.30 4.38
N GLY A 211 -18.52 8.13 5.00
CA GLY A 211 -19.78 7.48 5.34
C GLY A 211 -20.28 6.52 4.27
N GLY A 212 -20.92 5.43 4.73
CA GLY A 212 -21.37 4.36 3.86
C GLY A 212 -22.36 4.82 2.81
N LEU A 213 -23.38 5.57 3.19
CA LEU A 213 -24.42 6.04 2.27
C LEU A 213 -23.88 7.06 1.26
N TRP A 214 -22.90 7.88 1.66
CA TRP A 214 -22.25 8.79 0.72
C TRP A 214 -21.40 8.01 -0.31
N LEU A 215 -20.62 7.04 0.13
CA LEU A 215 -19.80 6.19 -0.74
C LEU A 215 -20.64 5.35 -1.70
N MET A 216 -21.80 4.85 -1.27
CA MET A 216 -22.74 4.12 -2.13
C MET A 216 -23.19 4.95 -3.32
N ARG A 217 -23.45 6.24 -3.12
CA ARG A 217 -23.94 7.16 -4.16
C ARG A 217 -22.82 7.65 -5.08
N ASN A 218 -21.68 7.98 -4.52
CA ASN A 218 -20.63 8.69 -5.23
C ASN A 218 -19.46 7.80 -5.68
N ARG A 219 -19.18 6.67 -5.03
CA ARG A 219 -18.19 5.64 -5.46
C ARG A 219 -16.86 6.21 -5.93
N ILE A 220 -16.35 7.21 -5.22
CA ILE A 220 -15.11 7.92 -5.51
C ILE A 220 -14.25 7.99 -4.25
N GLY A 221 -12.96 7.86 -4.41
CA GLY A 221 -11.99 8.03 -3.33
C GLY A 221 -10.62 7.47 -3.67
N GLY A 222 -9.73 7.50 -2.68
CA GLY A 222 -8.44 6.84 -2.68
C GLY A 222 -8.53 5.37 -2.27
N CYS A 223 -7.42 4.80 -1.79
CA CYS A 223 -7.39 3.40 -1.34
C CYS A 223 -8.28 3.15 -0.12
N ARG A 224 -8.32 4.08 0.84
CA ARG A 224 -9.14 3.96 2.04
C ARG A 224 -10.63 3.91 1.71
N GLU A 225 -11.13 4.89 0.95
CA GLU A 225 -12.55 4.96 0.59
C GLU A 225 -12.98 3.76 -0.25
N SER A 226 -12.10 3.24 -1.11
CA SER A 226 -12.33 1.98 -1.82
C SER A 226 -12.47 0.78 -0.88
N CYS A 227 -11.61 0.70 0.14
CA CYS A 227 -11.69 -0.36 1.16
C CYS A 227 -12.94 -0.23 2.01
N ASP A 228 -13.28 0.98 2.47
CA ASP A 228 -14.50 1.23 3.25
C ASP A 228 -15.75 0.82 2.44
N PHE A 229 -15.83 1.25 1.17
CA PHE A 229 -16.92 0.88 0.27
C PHE A 229 -17.05 -0.64 0.10
N ALA A 230 -15.92 -1.33 -0.10
CA ALA A 230 -15.90 -2.78 -0.23
C ALA A 230 -16.41 -3.47 1.04
N VAL A 231 -16.02 -3.00 2.24
CA VAL A 231 -16.50 -3.54 3.51
C VAL A 231 -18.01 -3.33 3.67
N TYR A 232 -18.53 -2.12 3.40
CA TYR A 232 -19.97 -1.85 3.45
C TYR A 232 -20.75 -2.79 2.53
N LEU A 233 -20.33 -2.90 1.27
CA LEU A 233 -21.01 -3.72 0.28
C LEU A 233 -20.96 -5.20 0.67
N LEU A 234 -19.75 -5.74 0.82
CA LEU A 234 -19.53 -7.17 1.00
C LEU A 234 -20.13 -7.67 2.33
N ARG A 235 -19.96 -6.91 3.42
CA ARG A 235 -20.56 -7.26 4.71
C ARG A 235 -22.08 -7.19 4.68
N SER A 236 -22.70 -6.27 3.89
CA SER A 236 -24.15 -6.17 3.77
C SER A 236 -24.81 -7.33 3.05
N ILE A 237 -24.05 -8.07 2.24
CA ILE A 237 -24.51 -9.29 1.53
C ILE A 237 -23.92 -10.57 2.13
N GLY A 238 -23.33 -10.46 3.33
CA GLY A 238 -22.87 -11.58 4.12
C GLY A 238 -21.52 -12.17 3.69
N VAL A 239 -20.60 -11.38 3.13
CA VAL A 239 -19.24 -11.83 2.82
C VAL A 239 -18.31 -11.51 3.99
N PRO A 240 -17.51 -12.48 4.52
CA PRO A 240 -16.63 -12.29 5.65
C PRO A 240 -15.35 -11.54 5.24
N VAL A 241 -15.33 -10.23 5.45
CA VAL A 241 -14.24 -9.34 5.02
C VAL A 241 -13.71 -8.47 6.15
N ALA A 242 -12.42 -8.17 6.06
CA ALA A 242 -11.73 -7.21 6.90
C ALA A 242 -10.90 -6.23 6.08
N THR A 243 -10.32 -5.24 6.77
CA THR A 243 -9.37 -4.28 6.20
C THR A 243 -8.03 -4.44 6.88
N ASP A 244 -7.00 -4.69 6.08
CA ASP A 244 -5.61 -4.77 6.50
C ASP A 244 -4.85 -3.53 6.03
N CYS A 245 -3.80 -3.17 6.75
CA CYS A 245 -3.00 -1.99 6.46
C CYS A 245 -1.57 -2.12 7.00
N TYR A 246 -0.70 -1.24 6.53
CA TYR A 246 0.57 -0.94 7.17
C TYR A 246 0.70 0.57 7.41
N PHE A 247 1.52 0.95 8.39
CA PHE A 247 1.62 2.34 8.87
C PHE A 247 2.97 3.00 8.60
N HIS A 248 3.73 2.53 7.63
CA HIS A 248 4.94 3.21 7.21
C HIS A 248 4.70 3.96 5.90
N GLY A 249 5.19 5.15 5.82
CA GLY A 249 5.18 5.96 4.64
C GLY A 249 3.85 6.44 4.15
N SER A 250 3.59 6.20 2.90
CA SER A 250 2.23 6.27 2.41
C SER A 250 1.48 5.08 3.02
N THR A 251 0.74 5.31 4.10
CA THR A 251 -0.15 4.29 4.66
C THR A 251 -0.96 3.66 3.54
N HIS A 252 -0.94 2.34 3.45
CA HIS A 252 -1.73 1.64 2.46
C HIS A 252 -2.71 0.71 3.14
N THR A 253 -3.91 0.63 2.58
CA THR A 253 -4.99 -0.24 3.04
C THR A 253 -5.49 -1.09 1.90
N TRP A 254 -5.86 -2.32 2.21
CA TRP A 254 -6.52 -3.25 1.30
C TRP A 254 -7.54 -4.09 2.06
N ASN A 255 -8.39 -4.80 1.33
CA ASN A 255 -9.34 -5.72 1.94
C ASN A 255 -8.81 -7.15 1.88
N VAL A 256 -9.29 -7.96 2.80
CA VAL A 256 -9.09 -9.41 2.80
C VAL A 256 -10.44 -10.10 2.97
N VAL A 257 -10.61 -11.24 2.31
CA VAL A 257 -11.76 -12.12 2.47
C VAL A 257 -11.29 -13.42 3.13
N LEU A 258 -12.01 -13.88 4.14
CA LEU A 258 -11.75 -15.17 4.76
C LEU A 258 -12.31 -16.27 3.86
N ASP A 259 -11.43 -17.16 3.38
CA ASP A 259 -11.81 -18.27 2.54
C ASP A 259 -12.31 -19.48 3.37
N THR A 260 -12.84 -20.49 2.69
CA THR A 260 -13.37 -21.71 3.34
C THR A 260 -12.30 -22.60 3.99
N THR A 261 -11.03 -22.27 3.86
CA THR A 261 -9.91 -22.97 4.52
C THR A 261 -9.37 -22.22 5.74
N GLY A 262 -9.94 -21.06 6.06
CA GLY A 262 -9.49 -20.21 7.17
C GLY A 262 -8.32 -19.28 6.80
N ARG A 263 -8.06 -19.06 5.50
CA ARG A 263 -7.01 -18.13 5.01
C ARG A 263 -7.62 -16.81 4.58
N TYR A 264 -6.91 -15.74 4.86
CA TYR A 264 -7.27 -14.40 4.43
C TYR A 264 -6.63 -14.08 3.08
N GLU A 265 -7.47 -13.90 2.05
CA GLU A 265 -7.03 -13.64 0.68
C GLU A 265 -7.18 -12.17 0.34
N PRO A 266 -6.07 -11.45 0.03
CA PRO A 266 -6.10 -10.02 -0.23
C PRO A 266 -6.70 -9.67 -1.59
N PHE A 267 -7.39 -8.51 -1.65
CA PHE A 267 -7.93 -7.93 -2.88
C PHE A 267 -8.04 -6.40 -2.79
N TRP A 268 -8.18 -5.75 -3.94
CA TRP A 268 -8.38 -4.29 -4.05
C TRP A 268 -9.54 -4.00 -4.98
N MET A 269 -10.56 -3.35 -4.48
CA MET A 269 -11.75 -3.03 -5.25
C MET A 269 -11.64 -1.60 -5.81
N ASP A 270 -10.80 -1.41 -6.82
CA ASP A 270 -10.71 -0.16 -7.56
C ASP A 270 -10.55 -0.40 -9.07
N LYS A 271 -11.01 0.56 -9.89
CA LYS A 271 -11.05 0.42 -11.36
C LYS A 271 -9.66 0.43 -12.01
N PHE A 272 -8.67 1.12 -11.45
CA PHE A 272 -7.39 1.38 -12.13
C PHE A 272 -6.30 0.39 -11.74
N THR A 273 -6.21 0.07 -10.46
CA THR A 273 -5.21 -0.85 -9.93
C THR A 273 -5.84 -2.05 -9.23
N GLY A 274 -7.18 -2.17 -9.32
CA GLY A 274 -7.95 -3.22 -8.68
C GLY A 274 -7.41 -4.61 -8.99
N SER A 275 -7.34 -5.42 -7.98
CA SER A 275 -6.89 -6.80 -8.07
C SER A 275 -7.94 -7.70 -7.45
N ARG A 276 -8.35 -8.71 -8.21
CA ARG A 276 -9.24 -9.76 -7.72
C ARG A 276 -8.57 -10.55 -6.60
N ALA A 277 -9.37 -11.10 -5.71
CA ALA A 277 -8.91 -12.06 -4.72
C ALA A 277 -8.37 -13.31 -5.43
N VAL A 278 -7.12 -13.65 -5.16
CA VAL A 278 -6.44 -14.84 -5.71
C VAL A 278 -5.73 -15.53 -4.57
N ARG A 279 -6.08 -16.80 -4.33
CA ARG A 279 -5.52 -17.58 -3.23
C ARG A 279 -3.99 -17.67 -3.29
N GLY A 280 -3.38 -17.37 -2.15
CA GLY A 280 -1.92 -17.45 -2.00
C GLY A 280 -1.14 -16.39 -2.77
N ARG A 281 -1.78 -15.34 -3.25
CA ARG A 281 -1.11 -14.25 -3.97
C ARG A 281 -0.57 -13.20 -3.00
N ASP A 282 0.72 -12.91 -3.12
CA ASP A 282 1.31 -11.69 -2.59
C ASP A 282 1.28 -10.56 -3.64
N ASP A 283 1.15 -9.32 -3.19
CA ASP A 283 1.19 -8.13 -4.05
C ASP A 283 2.61 -7.61 -4.32
N GLY A 284 3.62 -8.26 -3.73
CA GLY A 284 5.03 -7.92 -3.86
C GLY A 284 5.45 -6.61 -3.18
N ARG A 285 4.58 -6.01 -2.36
CA ARG A 285 4.92 -4.81 -1.58
C ARG A 285 5.61 -5.21 -0.30
N VAL A 286 6.62 -4.44 0.08
CA VAL A 286 7.23 -4.53 1.41
C VAL A 286 6.27 -3.90 2.42
N LYS A 287 5.94 -4.64 3.47
CA LYS A 287 4.94 -4.28 4.48
C LYS A 287 5.57 -4.05 5.87
N GLY A 288 6.68 -4.75 6.16
CA GLY A 288 7.33 -4.76 7.46
C GLY A 288 6.47 -5.39 8.56
N LYS A 289 5.33 -4.78 8.84
CA LYS A 289 4.28 -5.25 9.76
C LYS A 289 2.92 -5.04 9.10
N VAL A 290 1.98 -5.97 9.33
CA VAL A 290 0.59 -5.89 8.84
C VAL A 290 -0.37 -5.86 10.01
N TYR A 291 -1.32 -4.95 9.95
CA TYR A 291 -2.33 -4.77 10.99
C TYR A 291 -3.72 -4.88 10.38
N ARG A 292 -4.63 -5.56 11.12
CA ARG A 292 -6.05 -5.69 10.74
C ARG A 292 -6.91 -4.85 11.66
N TRP A 293 -7.83 -4.10 11.08
CA TRP A 293 -8.84 -3.38 11.85
C TRP A 293 -9.73 -4.39 12.59
N ASN A 294 -9.93 -4.14 13.88
CA ASN A 294 -10.68 -5.01 14.78
C ASN A 294 -11.73 -4.20 15.54
N TYR A 295 -12.96 -4.70 15.61
CA TYR A 295 -14.03 -4.04 16.32
C TYR A 295 -13.85 -4.15 17.84
N GLY A 296 -13.56 -5.35 18.30
CA GLY A 296 -13.33 -5.61 19.72
C GLY A 296 -11.99 -5.04 20.16
N MET A 297 -11.99 -4.10 21.09
CA MET A 297 -10.79 -3.46 21.66
C MET A 297 -9.90 -4.44 22.48
N SER A 298 -9.91 -5.71 22.17
CA SER A 298 -9.09 -6.74 22.84
C SER A 298 -7.60 -6.69 22.50
N GLY A 299 -7.18 -5.73 21.67
CA GLY A 299 -5.79 -5.50 21.34
C GLY A 299 -5.02 -4.98 22.55
N ARG A 300 -4.26 -5.86 23.22
CA ARG A 300 -3.10 -5.49 24.03
C ARG A 300 -1.97 -5.01 23.12
N SER A 301 -2.28 -4.19 22.10
CA SER A 301 -1.20 -3.54 21.40
C SER A 301 -0.74 -2.39 22.29
N GLU A 302 0.46 -2.49 22.81
CA GLU A 302 1.21 -1.37 23.40
C GLU A 302 1.45 -0.30 22.33
N ASP A 303 0.97 -0.53 21.12
CA ASP A 303 1.06 0.31 19.94
C ASP A 303 -0.05 1.37 19.92
N ARG A 304 0.28 2.48 19.31
CA ARG A 304 -0.46 3.75 19.27
C ARG A 304 -1.89 3.69 18.66
N THR A 305 -2.37 2.49 18.25
CA THR A 305 -3.65 2.31 17.56
C THR A 305 -4.49 1.18 18.20
N PRO A 306 -5.32 1.50 19.19
CA PRO A 306 -6.03 0.48 19.99
C PRO A 306 -7.05 -0.37 19.23
N ARG A 307 -7.27 -0.12 17.93
CA ARG A 307 -8.26 -0.82 17.08
C ARG A 307 -7.64 -1.71 16.01
N TYR A 308 -6.35 -1.95 16.06
CA TYR A 308 -5.65 -2.79 15.11
C TYR A 308 -4.97 -3.94 15.83
N ILE A 309 -5.13 -5.13 15.30
CA ILE A 309 -4.39 -6.32 15.72
C ILE A 309 -3.29 -6.60 14.73
N ASP A 310 -2.16 -7.07 15.24
CA ASP A 310 -1.05 -7.53 14.41
C ASP A 310 -1.41 -8.86 13.75
N VAL A 311 -1.41 -8.90 12.44
CA VAL A 311 -1.71 -10.08 11.61
C VAL A 311 -0.55 -10.41 10.66
N THR A 312 0.63 -9.92 10.96
CA THR A 312 1.82 -10.13 10.13
C THR A 312 2.10 -11.62 9.90
N SER A 313 1.84 -12.46 10.92
CA SER A 313 1.98 -13.91 10.80
C SER A 313 0.99 -14.58 9.83
N ASP A 314 -0.16 -13.95 9.53
CA ASP A 314 -1.09 -14.46 8.51
C ASP A 314 -0.48 -14.38 7.10
N TYR A 315 0.45 -13.44 6.90
CA TYR A 315 1.12 -13.21 5.62
C TYR A 315 2.45 -13.96 5.49
N PHE A 316 3.25 -13.96 6.55
CA PHE A 316 4.65 -14.39 6.50
C PHE A 316 4.97 -15.59 7.40
N GLY A 317 3.95 -16.12 8.08
CA GLY A 317 4.14 -17.13 9.11
C GLY A 317 4.72 -16.56 10.41
N PRO A 318 4.63 -17.32 11.52
CA PRO A 318 5.19 -16.89 12.80
C PRO A 318 6.71 -16.94 12.74
N ASN A 319 7.35 -15.85 13.18
CA ASN A 319 8.80 -15.77 13.31
C ASN A 319 9.19 -14.83 14.46
N ALA A 320 10.47 -14.82 14.84
CA ALA A 320 10.94 -13.92 15.86
C ALA A 320 12.45 -13.64 15.71
N ALA A 321 12.83 -12.38 15.88
CA ALA A 321 14.22 -11.96 15.95
C ALA A 321 14.57 -11.51 17.37
N ARG A 322 15.63 -12.09 17.95
CA ARG A 322 16.15 -11.71 19.26
C ARG A 322 17.47 -10.95 19.10
N VAL A 323 17.43 -9.65 19.36
CA VAL A 323 18.54 -8.74 19.09
C VAL A 323 19.10 -8.15 20.39
N ARG A 324 20.41 -8.03 20.46
CA ARG A 324 21.09 -7.42 21.61
C ARG A 324 20.92 -5.90 21.60
N ILE A 325 20.55 -5.33 22.75
CA ILE A 325 20.33 -3.89 22.90
C ILE A 325 21.51 -3.26 23.64
N SER A 326 21.99 -2.12 23.16
CA SER A 326 23.08 -1.36 23.81
C SER A 326 22.71 -0.97 25.24
N ARG A 327 23.71 -0.91 26.12
CA ARG A 327 23.45 -0.62 27.54
C ARG A 327 22.75 0.71 27.76
N GLU A 328 23.04 1.70 26.93
CA GLU A 328 22.49 3.05 27.00
C GLU A 328 20.98 3.12 26.67
N CYS A 329 20.47 2.14 25.93
CA CYS A 329 19.08 2.11 25.46
C CYS A 329 18.17 1.14 26.24
N ARG A 330 18.66 0.51 27.34
CA ARG A 330 17.90 -0.50 28.10
C ARG A 330 16.92 0.06 29.11
N GLY A 331 16.87 1.38 29.28
CA GLY A 331 16.04 2.05 30.29
C GLY A 331 14.59 2.31 29.89
N GLY A 332 14.15 1.82 28.75
CA GLY A 332 12.78 2.03 28.23
C GLY A 332 12.45 1.03 27.11
N PRO A 333 11.25 1.15 26.51
CA PRO A 333 10.87 0.33 25.38
C PRO A 333 11.78 0.59 24.18
N VAL A 334 12.02 -0.44 23.40
CA VAL A 334 12.71 -0.40 22.12
C VAL A 334 11.72 -0.69 21.02
N TYR A 335 11.80 0.10 19.96
CA TYR A 335 10.91 -0.01 18.81
C TYR A 335 11.60 -0.76 17.68
N LEU A 336 10.81 -1.51 16.92
CA LEU A 336 11.22 -2.04 15.63
C LEU A 336 11.27 -0.89 14.63
N GLY A 337 12.46 -0.47 14.21
CA GLY A 337 12.63 0.56 13.18
C GLY A 337 12.59 -0.07 11.79
N PHE A 338 11.82 0.50 10.90
CA PHE A 338 11.68 0.11 9.51
C PHE A 338 12.12 1.24 8.59
N PHE A 339 12.91 0.93 7.54
CA PHE A 339 13.33 1.94 6.57
C PHE A 339 12.24 2.21 5.55
N GLN A 340 11.83 3.49 5.53
CA GLN A 340 11.03 4.02 4.46
C GLN A 340 11.87 5.05 3.70
N TYR A 341 12.35 4.65 2.53
CA TYR A 341 13.40 5.41 1.86
C TYR A 341 14.55 5.66 2.86
N ARG A 342 14.90 6.92 3.06
CA ARG A 342 15.96 7.35 3.99
C ARG A 342 15.54 7.46 5.46
N GLU A 343 14.23 7.44 5.75
CA GLU A 343 13.71 7.61 7.11
C GLU A 343 13.56 6.27 7.83
N LEU A 344 13.87 6.27 9.12
CA LEU A 344 13.69 5.10 9.99
C LEU A 344 12.43 5.31 10.84
N ILE A 345 11.36 4.61 10.50
CA ILE A 345 10.03 4.74 11.10
C ILE A 345 9.85 3.70 12.20
N PRO A 346 9.49 4.11 13.45
CA PRO A 346 9.18 3.16 14.51
C PRO A 346 7.86 2.42 14.21
N GLN A 347 7.90 1.10 14.31
CA GLN A 347 6.75 0.23 14.19
C GLN A 347 6.27 -0.18 15.59
N THR A 348 6.48 -1.41 15.99
CA THR A 348 6.06 -1.96 17.27
C THR A 348 7.07 -1.74 18.38
N ALA A 349 6.62 -1.61 19.63
CA ALA A 349 7.44 -1.45 20.81
C ALA A 349 7.55 -2.76 21.58
N VAL A 350 8.74 -3.07 22.09
CA VAL A 350 8.99 -4.23 22.94
C VAL A 350 9.82 -3.85 24.14
N ASN A 351 9.65 -4.58 25.23
CA ASN A 351 10.46 -4.41 26.45
C ASN A 351 11.79 -5.15 26.34
N VAL A 352 12.84 -4.58 26.90
CA VAL A 352 14.17 -5.20 26.94
C VAL A 352 14.26 -6.16 28.10
N HIS A 353 14.52 -7.45 27.83
CA HIS A 353 14.72 -8.48 28.82
C HIS A 353 16.15 -9.07 28.75
N ALA A 354 16.86 -9.08 29.85
CA ALA A 354 18.25 -9.57 29.94
C ALA A 354 19.18 -8.98 28.85
N GLY A 355 18.94 -7.71 28.48
CA GLY A 355 19.73 -6.99 27.48
C GLY A 355 19.39 -7.30 26.03
N HIS A 356 18.29 -7.97 25.78
CA HIS A 356 17.78 -8.28 24.42
C HIS A 356 16.35 -7.77 24.24
N ALA A 357 16.03 -7.36 23.02
CA ALA A 357 14.67 -7.17 22.52
C ALA A 357 14.30 -8.36 21.64
N GLU A 358 13.06 -8.81 21.74
CA GLU A 358 12.50 -9.87 20.90
C GLU A 358 11.35 -9.28 20.07
N PHE A 359 11.56 -9.20 18.76
CA PHE A 359 10.58 -8.75 17.79
C PHE A 359 9.94 -9.97 17.14
N ARG A 360 8.62 -10.04 17.17
CA ARG A 360 7.85 -11.19 16.66
C ARG A 360 7.06 -10.79 15.43
N ASP A 361 6.78 -11.80 14.60
CA ASP A 361 5.89 -11.68 13.45
C ASP A 361 6.29 -10.49 12.55
N ILE A 362 7.47 -10.57 11.94
CA ILE A 362 8.02 -9.54 11.06
C ILE A 362 8.22 -10.11 9.65
N GLU A 363 8.22 -9.24 8.64
CA GLU A 363 8.40 -9.64 7.24
C GLU A 363 9.84 -10.11 6.97
N PRO A 364 10.06 -11.35 6.44
CA PRO A 364 11.38 -11.81 6.04
C PRO A 364 11.94 -11.00 4.87
N GLY A 365 13.28 -10.96 4.75
CA GLY A 365 13.98 -10.25 3.67
C GLY A 365 13.90 -8.73 3.74
N VAL A 366 13.49 -8.19 4.89
CA VAL A 366 13.37 -6.74 5.15
C VAL A 366 14.33 -6.35 6.26
N ALA A 367 15.07 -5.26 6.07
CA ALA A 367 15.97 -4.74 7.08
C ALA A 367 15.23 -3.98 8.18
N PHE A 368 15.49 -4.37 9.42
CA PHE A 368 15.02 -3.71 10.62
C PHE A 368 16.17 -3.22 11.49
N VAL A 369 15.90 -2.17 12.26
CA VAL A 369 16.86 -1.59 13.20
C VAL A 369 16.19 -1.38 14.55
N PRO A 370 16.73 -1.89 15.67
CA PRO A 370 16.22 -1.54 16.98
C PRO A 370 16.46 -0.05 17.25
N ILE A 371 15.41 0.69 17.61
CA ILE A 371 15.50 2.11 17.96
C ILE A 371 14.89 2.37 19.34
N SER A 372 15.51 3.27 20.10
CA SER A 372 14.99 3.72 21.39
C SER A 372 13.86 4.74 21.22
N GLY A 373 13.10 5.00 22.28
CA GLY A 373 11.96 5.94 22.25
C GLY A 373 12.30 7.37 21.86
N ASN A 374 13.57 7.75 21.86
CA ASN A 374 14.07 9.05 21.38
C ASN A 374 14.62 8.99 19.93
N GLY A 375 14.38 7.89 19.21
CA GLY A 375 14.79 7.72 17.80
C GLY A 375 16.24 7.32 17.57
N ARG A 376 17.04 7.06 18.63
CA ARG A 376 18.44 6.63 18.48
C ARG A 376 18.51 5.13 18.19
N ILE A 377 19.44 4.72 17.34
CA ILE A 377 19.73 3.31 17.08
C ILE A 377 20.14 2.65 18.39
N ALA A 378 19.50 1.53 18.71
CA ALA A 378 19.65 0.84 19.99
C ALA A 378 20.37 -0.52 19.88
N GLY A 379 20.61 -1.01 18.67
CA GLY A 379 21.28 -2.29 18.41
C GLY A 379 21.68 -2.43 16.94
N SER A 380 22.25 -3.58 16.59
CA SER A 380 22.63 -3.89 15.20
C SER A 380 21.41 -4.03 14.31
N PRO A 381 21.47 -3.58 13.03
CA PRO A 381 20.47 -3.92 12.04
C PRO A 381 20.37 -5.44 11.85
N PHE A 382 19.23 -5.91 11.40
CA PHE A 382 19.01 -7.32 11.15
C PHE A 382 17.90 -7.54 10.14
N TYR A 383 17.81 -8.73 9.60
CA TYR A 383 16.66 -9.23 8.84
C TYR A 383 16.43 -10.71 9.17
N ILE A 384 15.28 -11.25 8.79
CA ILE A 384 15.02 -12.70 8.80
C ILE A 384 15.25 -13.21 7.38
N ASP A 385 16.06 -14.24 7.23
CA ASP A 385 16.33 -14.87 5.94
C ASP A 385 15.21 -15.85 5.52
N ASP A 386 15.34 -16.44 4.33
CA ASP A 386 14.37 -17.38 3.79
C ASP A 386 14.28 -18.69 4.59
N SER A 387 15.25 -18.99 5.45
CA SER A 387 15.23 -20.14 6.37
C SER A 387 14.52 -19.83 7.69
N GLY A 388 14.18 -18.56 7.95
CA GLY A 388 13.59 -18.08 9.18
C GLY A 388 14.61 -17.72 10.26
N GLU A 389 15.89 -17.68 9.94
CA GLU A 389 16.97 -17.34 10.88
C GLU A 389 17.21 -15.82 10.90
N THR A 390 17.58 -15.32 12.09
CA THR A 390 17.94 -13.90 12.24
C THR A 390 19.38 -13.67 11.78
N VAL A 391 19.55 -12.86 10.75
CA VAL A 391 20.86 -12.41 10.27
C VAL A 391 21.14 -11.02 10.82
N LEU A 392 22.21 -10.88 11.61
CA LEU A 392 22.67 -9.59 12.13
C LEU A 392 23.60 -8.94 11.07
N LEU A 393 23.40 -7.65 10.84
CA LEU A 393 24.22 -6.87 9.91
C LEU A 393 25.23 -6.04 10.72
N GLU A 394 26.35 -6.66 11.06
CA GLU A 394 27.44 -6.07 11.83
C GLU A 394 28.66 -5.91 10.93
N PRO A 395 29.01 -4.68 10.50
CA PRO A 395 30.07 -4.46 9.53
C PRO A 395 31.39 -5.09 9.93
N ASP A 396 31.87 -6.05 9.13
CA ASP A 396 33.20 -6.64 9.32
C ASP A 396 34.28 -5.81 8.59
N LEU A 397 34.96 -4.94 9.32
CA LEU A 397 36.02 -4.10 8.78
C LEU A 397 37.34 -4.88 8.51
N SER A 398 37.44 -6.13 8.94
CA SER A 398 38.59 -7.00 8.64
C SER A 398 38.43 -7.74 7.31
N HIS A 399 37.21 -7.83 6.81
CA HIS A 399 36.86 -8.41 5.52
C HIS A 399 36.20 -7.36 4.63
N SER A 400 36.76 -7.13 3.47
CA SER A 400 36.15 -6.20 2.49
C SER A 400 35.95 -6.88 1.15
N GLU A 401 34.91 -6.46 0.47
CA GLU A 401 34.50 -6.96 -0.83
C GLU A 401 34.32 -5.84 -1.85
N ASP A 402 34.23 -6.19 -3.12
CA ASP A 402 33.83 -5.26 -4.17
C ASP A 402 32.31 -5.29 -4.35
N ALA A 403 31.72 -4.12 -4.62
CA ALA A 403 30.29 -4.00 -4.82
C ALA A 403 29.96 -3.15 -6.04
N THR A 404 28.85 -3.46 -6.66
CA THR A 404 28.27 -2.64 -7.74
C THR A 404 26.89 -2.12 -7.34
N ALA A 405 26.58 -0.88 -7.79
CA ALA A 405 25.26 -0.28 -7.60
C ALA A 405 24.75 0.31 -8.90
N ASP A 406 23.53 -0.09 -9.30
CA ASP A 406 22.87 0.38 -10.52
C ASP A 406 21.59 1.17 -10.24
N ARG A 407 21.14 1.22 -8.98
CA ARG A 407 19.92 1.94 -8.54
C ARG A 407 20.03 2.42 -7.10
N LYS A 408 19.06 3.25 -6.70
CA LYS A 408 19.04 3.86 -5.35
C LYS A 408 18.10 3.14 -4.37
N THR A 409 17.09 2.44 -4.87
CA THR A 409 16.13 1.72 -4.03
C THR A 409 15.55 0.50 -4.74
N ARG A 410 14.81 -0.33 -4.00
CA ARG A 410 14.11 -1.49 -4.56
C ARG A 410 13.13 -1.05 -5.64
N ALA A 411 13.12 -1.74 -6.78
CA ALA A 411 12.07 -1.55 -7.78
C ALA A 411 10.75 -2.11 -7.23
N THR A 412 9.76 -1.24 -7.06
CA THR A 412 8.42 -1.68 -6.69
C THR A 412 7.75 -2.39 -7.87
N PRO A 413 6.79 -3.32 -7.64
CA PRO A 413 6.03 -3.93 -8.74
C PRO A 413 5.36 -2.91 -9.66
N TRP A 414 4.95 -1.77 -9.10
CA TRP A 414 4.40 -0.66 -9.87
C TRP A 414 5.43 -0.02 -10.79
N LEU A 415 6.62 0.34 -10.27
CA LEU A 415 7.69 0.92 -11.07
C LEU A 415 8.14 -0.06 -12.17
N GLN A 416 8.30 -1.34 -11.85
CA GLN A 416 8.63 -2.35 -12.84
C GLN A 416 7.58 -2.41 -13.96
N LYS A 417 6.28 -2.42 -13.60
CA LYS A 417 5.19 -2.40 -14.58
C LYS A 417 5.20 -1.15 -15.47
N THR A 418 5.51 0.02 -14.91
CA THR A 418 5.57 1.26 -15.70
C THR A 418 6.76 1.30 -16.64
N MET A 419 7.89 0.75 -16.23
CA MET A 419 9.07 0.57 -17.10
C MET A 419 8.75 -0.40 -18.23
N ASP A 420 8.14 -1.53 -17.93
CA ASP A 420 7.80 -2.58 -18.91
C ASP A 420 6.83 -2.08 -20.00
N ASN A 421 6.14 -0.96 -19.80
CA ASN A 421 5.32 -0.33 -20.83
C ASN A 421 6.15 0.15 -22.06
N CYS A 422 7.45 0.35 -21.91
CA CYS A 422 8.34 0.67 -23.02
C CYS A 422 8.83 -0.58 -23.77
N GLU A 423 8.70 -1.80 -23.21
CA GLU A 423 9.19 -3.03 -23.85
C GLU A 423 8.39 -3.34 -25.13
N GLY A 424 9.12 -3.57 -26.22
CA GLY A 424 8.52 -3.84 -27.53
C GLY A 424 7.99 -2.61 -28.25
N ALA A 425 8.22 -1.39 -27.73
CA ALA A 425 7.88 -0.17 -28.44
C ALA A 425 8.66 -0.05 -29.74
N LEU A 426 7.97 0.38 -30.81
CA LEU A 426 8.56 0.59 -32.12
C LEU A 426 9.09 2.02 -32.25
N ILE A 427 10.29 2.16 -32.83
CA ILE A 427 10.84 3.45 -33.24
C ILE A 427 11.04 3.42 -34.74
N GLU A 428 10.40 4.35 -35.43
CA GLU A 428 10.35 4.44 -36.87
C GLU A 428 10.72 5.84 -37.34
N GLY A 429 11.35 5.95 -38.48
CA GLY A 429 11.67 7.20 -39.13
C GLY A 429 10.90 7.41 -40.42
N SER A 430 10.70 8.67 -40.84
CA SER A 430 10.11 9.03 -42.12
C SER A 430 10.62 10.39 -42.62
N SER A 431 10.53 10.61 -43.93
CA SER A 431 10.77 11.96 -44.52
C SER A 431 9.54 12.87 -44.38
N THR A 432 8.34 12.28 -44.15
CA THR A 432 7.07 13.00 -44.01
C THR A 432 6.33 12.59 -42.70
N PRO A 433 5.51 13.49 -42.13
CA PRO A 433 4.91 13.29 -40.81
C PRO A 433 3.80 12.25 -40.76
N ASP A 434 3.30 11.79 -41.90
CA ASP A 434 2.24 10.79 -42.05
C ASP A 434 2.76 9.32 -42.13
N PHE A 435 4.08 9.14 -42.21
CA PHE A 435 4.76 7.84 -42.22
C PHE A 435 4.20 6.86 -43.28
N PRO A 436 4.10 7.23 -44.57
CA PRO A 436 3.53 6.32 -45.59
C PRO A 436 4.43 5.10 -45.83
N GLU A 437 5.75 5.26 -45.73
CA GLU A 437 6.76 4.21 -45.84
C GLU A 437 7.75 4.32 -44.65
N PRO A 438 7.38 3.85 -43.45
CA PRO A 438 8.24 4.03 -42.29
C PRO A 438 9.55 3.25 -42.41
N VAL A 439 10.65 3.90 -42.05
CA VAL A 439 11.99 3.31 -41.96
C VAL A 439 12.16 2.74 -40.56
N PRO A 440 12.33 1.43 -40.36
CA PRO A 440 12.57 0.88 -39.03
C PRO A 440 13.89 1.41 -38.45
N LEU A 441 13.82 2.06 -37.30
CA LEU A 441 15.00 2.49 -36.55
C LEU A 441 15.33 1.54 -35.39
N GLY A 442 14.32 0.87 -34.81
CA GLY A 442 14.53 -0.14 -33.81
C GLY A 442 13.30 -0.50 -32.99
N VAL A 443 13.51 -1.41 -32.05
CA VAL A 443 12.51 -1.88 -31.08
C VAL A 443 13.13 -1.77 -29.70
N CYS A 444 12.40 -1.22 -28.73
CA CYS A 444 12.85 -1.18 -27.36
C CYS A 444 12.90 -2.58 -26.78
N GLY A 445 14.05 -2.99 -26.28
CA GLY A 445 14.22 -4.25 -25.53
C GLY A 445 13.62 -4.17 -24.13
N LYS A 446 13.88 -5.20 -23.32
CA LYS A 446 13.54 -5.19 -21.89
C LYS A 446 14.21 -3.98 -21.23
N PRO A 447 13.46 -3.06 -20.62
CA PRO A 447 14.01 -1.82 -20.10
C PRO A 447 14.91 -2.07 -18.89
N ARG A 448 16.04 -1.39 -18.88
CA ARG A 448 16.77 -1.10 -17.66
C ARG A 448 16.19 0.18 -17.06
N ILE A 449 16.28 0.35 -15.76
CA ILE A 449 15.87 1.59 -15.07
C ILE A 449 16.72 2.80 -15.48
N ASN A 450 17.90 2.52 -16.01
CA ASN A 450 18.88 3.47 -16.50
C ASN A 450 18.67 3.80 -17.99
N TYR A 451 19.69 4.38 -18.63
CA TYR A 451 19.73 4.67 -20.04
C TYR A 451 19.75 3.39 -20.88
N ASN A 452 18.92 3.34 -21.89
CA ASN A 452 18.80 2.24 -22.83
C ASN A 452 19.16 2.74 -24.23
N TYR A 453 19.82 1.91 -25.05
CA TYR A 453 20.35 2.31 -26.34
C TYR A 453 19.86 1.43 -27.47
N ILE A 454 19.53 2.05 -28.59
CA ILE A 454 19.26 1.39 -29.87
C ILE A 454 20.22 1.99 -30.91
N TYR A 455 20.84 1.11 -31.68
CA TYR A 455 21.72 1.49 -32.80
C TYR A 455 21.04 1.07 -34.10
N PRO A 456 20.38 2.04 -34.82
CA PRO A 456 19.68 1.73 -36.04
C PRO A 456 20.60 1.09 -37.08
N SER A 457 20.13 0.03 -37.73
CA SER A 457 20.83 -0.58 -38.87
C SER A 457 20.59 0.17 -40.18
N SER A 458 19.50 0.95 -40.24
CA SER A 458 19.19 1.77 -41.40
C SER A 458 20.18 2.93 -41.55
N THR A 459 20.61 3.17 -42.77
CA THR A 459 21.43 4.34 -43.14
C THR A 459 20.62 5.43 -43.83
N LYS A 460 19.30 5.23 -44.01
CA LYS A 460 18.43 6.22 -44.66
C LYS A 460 18.28 7.44 -43.74
N PRO A 461 18.41 8.67 -44.27
CA PRO A 461 18.10 9.86 -43.51
C PRO A 461 16.59 9.96 -43.29
N VAL A 462 16.18 10.53 -42.15
CA VAL A 462 14.77 10.73 -41.77
C VAL A 462 14.60 12.11 -41.16
N ARG A 463 13.46 12.75 -41.38
CA ARG A 463 13.11 14.01 -40.74
C ARG A 463 12.20 13.83 -39.52
N TYR A 464 11.32 12.85 -39.55
CA TYR A 464 10.40 12.57 -38.46
C TYR A 464 10.75 11.23 -37.81
N VAL A 465 10.68 11.20 -36.49
CA VAL A 465 10.85 9.96 -35.69
C VAL A 465 9.62 9.73 -34.85
N ARG A 466 9.05 8.54 -34.97
CA ARG A 466 7.88 8.13 -34.20
C ARG A 466 8.24 7.04 -33.19
N PHE A 467 7.83 7.23 -31.95
CA PHE A 467 7.85 6.23 -30.89
C PHE A 467 6.42 5.74 -30.65
N THR A 468 6.19 4.42 -30.74
CA THR A 468 4.86 3.80 -30.59
C THR A 468 4.97 2.64 -29.61
N PRO A 469 4.35 2.68 -28.41
CA PRO A 469 4.29 1.56 -27.50
C PRO A 469 3.58 0.36 -28.13
N ARG A 470 3.90 -0.83 -27.66
CA ARG A 470 3.19 -2.06 -28.05
C ARG A 470 1.77 -2.03 -27.45
N GLU A 471 0.76 -2.25 -28.28
CA GLU A 471 -0.61 -2.36 -27.80
C GLU A 471 -0.80 -3.60 -26.88
N PRO A 472 -1.60 -3.52 -25.81
CA PRO A 472 -2.42 -2.38 -25.39
C PRO A 472 -1.71 -1.43 -24.40
N LEU A 473 -0.38 -1.41 -24.39
CA LEU A 473 0.41 -0.62 -23.44
C LEU A 473 0.32 0.87 -23.77
N ARG A 474 0.59 1.71 -22.77
CA ARG A 474 0.60 3.15 -22.90
C ARG A 474 2.03 3.70 -22.83
N MET A 475 2.23 4.91 -23.36
CA MET A 475 3.49 5.61 -23.22
C MET A 475 3.79 5.94 -21.76
N GLU A 476 4.97 5.58 -21.25
CA GLU A 476 5.52 6.02 -19.97
C GLU A 476 7.04 6.21 -20.14
N LEU A 477 7.42 7.31 -20.79
CA LEU A 477 8.77 7.60 -21.26
C LEU A 477 9.34 8.81 -20.51
N GLY A 478 10.48 8.64 -19.83
CA GLY A 478 11.18 9.71 -19.13
C GLY A 478 11.94 10.60 -20.11
N GLU A 479 12.77 10.02 -20.98
CA GLU A 479 13.58 10.82 -21.90
C GLU A 479 13.84 10.06 -23.21
N LEU A 480 13.96 10.81 -24.32
CA LEU A 480 14.30 10.30 -25.65
C LEU A 480 15.29 11.25 -26.33
N ARG A 481 16.51 10.77 -26.60
CA ARG A 481 17.55 11.53 -27.27
C ARG A 481 18.00 10.81 -28.53
N LEU A 482 18.30 11.58 -29.59
CA LEU A 482 18.77 11.08 -30.89
C LEU A 482 20.17 11.63 -31.17
N PHE A 483 21.05 10.80 -31.74
CA PHE A 483 22.44 11.16 -32.00
C PHE A 483 22.84 10.83 -33.42
N ARG A 484 23.76 11.69 -34.02
CA ARG A 484 24.37 11.47 -35.32
C ARG A 484 25.54 10.50 -35.28
N ASP A 485 26.04 10.19 -34.09
CA ASP A 485 27.16 9.27 -33.86
C ASP A 485 26.78 8.18 -32.85
N LYS A 486 27.57 7.11 -32.79
CA LYS A 486 27.36 6.00 -31.83
C LYS A 486 27.95 6.31 -30.46
N GLU A 487 28.85 7.26 -30.39
CA GLU A 487 29.56 7.69 -29.19
C GLU A 487 28.73 8.70 -28.39
N ARG A 488 27.57 9.14 -28.91
CA ARG A 488 26.58 10.04 -28.27
C ARG A 488 27.15 11.42 -27.96
N GLN A 489 28.01 11.92 -28.83
CA GLN A 489 28.65 13.26 -28.70
C GLN A 489 27.94 14.33 -29.52
N ASP A 490 27.25 13.93 -30.60
CA ASP A 490 26.56 14.83 -31.52
C ASP A 490 25.03 14.58 -31.46
N THR A 491 24.37 15.34 -30.57
CA THR A 491 22.92 15.25 -30.35
C THR A 491 22.16 15.90 -31.50
N ILE A 492 21.07 15.29 -31.92
CA ILE A 492 20.12 15.87 -32.89
C ILE A 492 19.08 16.67 -32.13
N ASP A 493 18.96 17.95 -32.39
CA ASP A 493 17.90 18.78 -31.84
C ASP A 493 16.54 18.31 -32.38
N VAL A 494 15.58 18.20 -31.52
CA VAL A 494 14.23 17.71 -31.85
C VAL A 494 13.17 18.63 -31.27
N VAL A 495 12.01 18.67 -31.94
CA VAL A 495 10.81 19.33 -31.43
C VAL A 495 9.62 18.38 -31.53
N LEU A 496 8.65 18.56 -30.65
CA LEU A 496 7.39 17.80 -30.72
C LEU A 496 6.64 18.18 -31.99
N HIS A 497 6.29 17.20 -32.82
CA HIS A 497 5.40 17.39 -33.97
C HIS A 497 3.94 17.03 -33.61
N SER A 498 3.70 15.80 -33.15
CA SER A 498 2.39 15.33 -32.76
C SER A 498 2.51 14.22 -31.71
N TYR A 499 1.49 14.06 -30.90
CA TYR A 499 1.50 13.09 -29.80
C TYR A 499 0.07 12.77 -29.35
N SER A 500 -0.09 11.64 -28.70
CA SER A 500 -1.34 11.30 -28.02
C SER A 500 -1.54 12.20 -26.79
N GLU A 501 -2.78 12.48 -26.44
CA GLU A 501 -3.06 13.32 -25.27
C GLU A 501 -2.45 12.72 -23.99
N PRO A 502 -1.87 13.53 -23.12
CA PRO A 502 -1.38 13.09 -21.82
C PRO A 502 -2.51 12.55 -20.96
N ASN A 503 -2.20 11.52 -20.17
CA ASN A 503 -3.12 10.97 -19.17
C ASN A 503 -3.22 11.85 -17.92
N ARG A 504 -2.18 12.66 -17.65
CA ARG A 504 -2.06 13.55 -16.49
C ARG A 504 -1.56 14.92 -16.89
N ASN A 505 -1.93 15.92 -16.11
CA ASN A 505 -1.54 17.32 -16.37
C ASN A 505 -0.06 17.62 -16.08
N ASP A 506 0.62 16.76 -15.34
CA ASP A 506 2.03 16.87 -14.96
C ASP A 506 2.95 15.91 -15.75
N ALA A 507 2.38 15.06 -16.60
CA ALA A 507 3.10 14.06 -17.40
C ALA A 507 2.96 14.36 -18.91
N LEU A 508 3.39 15.54 -19.30
CA LEU A 508 3.20 16.09 -20.65
C LEU A 508 4.16 15.46 -21.67
N ALA A 509 3.80 15.47 -22.95
CA ALA A 509 4.64 14.94 -24.02
C ALA A 509 6.01 15.63 -24.11
N GLY A 510 6.09 16.92 -23.76
CA GLY A 510 7.35 17.66 -23.70
C GLY A 510 8.37 17.09 -22.71
N ASN A 511 7.90 16.45 -21.66
CA ASN A 511 8.77 15.84 -20.65
C ASN A 511 9.65 14.70 -21.22
N ALA A 512 9.27 14.11 -22.34
CA ALA A 512 10.08 13.08 -22.99
C ALA A 512 11.30 13.63 -23.76
N ILE A 513 11.47 14.95 -23.86
CA ILE A 513 12.56 15.62 -24.59
C ILE A 513 13.03 16.90 -23.90
N ASP A 514 12.76 17.09 -22.61
CA ASP A 514 13.12 18.32 -21.87
C ASP A 514 14.53 18.29 -21.28
N GLY A 515 15.21 17.14 -21.37
CA GLY A 515 16.54 16.94 -20.84
C GLY A 515 16.58 16.62 -19.35
N ASP A 516 15.41 16.41 -18.72
CA ASP A 516 15.30 16.02 -17.32
C ASP A 516 14.71 14.60 -17.19
N GLU A 517 15.57 13.63 -16.95
CA GLU A 517 15.18 12.22 -16.77
C GLU A 517 14.24 11.97 -15.58
N LEU A 518 14.02 12.96 -14.71
CA LEU A 518 13.11 12.85 -13.55
C LEU A 518 11.67 13.18 -13.91
N THR A 519 11.43 13.85 -15.01
CA THR A 519 10.10 14.05 -15.58
C THR A 519 9.75 12.88 -16.52
N TYR A 520 8.50 12.76 -16.91
CA TYR A 520 8.10 11.73 -17.86
C TYR A 520 6.82 12.12 -18.62
N TYR A 521 6.66 11.53 -19.79
CA TYR A 521 5.42 11.56 -20.55
C TYR A 521 4.59 10.31 -20.25
N GLU A 522 3.33 10.50 -19.86
CA GLU A 522 2.36 9.42 -19.70
C GLU A 522 1.19 9.63 -20.69
N GLY A 523 1.13 8.80 -21.72
CA GLY A 523 0.03 8.81 -22.69
C GLY A 523 -1.25 8.19 -22.13
N ARG A 524 -2.41 8.52 -22.69
CA ARG A 524 -3.66 7.84 -22.33
C ARG A 524 -3.63 6.37 -22.71
N PRO A 525 -4.34 5.50 -21.97
CA PRO A 525 -4.52 4.10 -22.36
C PRO A 525 -5.14 3.98 -23.77
N GLY A 526 -4.61 3.05 -24.57
CA GLY A 526 -5.01 2.82 -25.96
C GLY A 526 -3.90 3.17 -26.93
N PRO A 527 -4.19 3.26 -28.24
CA PRO A 527 -3.19 3.64 -29.23
C PRO A 527 -2.55 4.96 -28.86
N SER A 528 -1.27 4.95 -28.51
CA SER A 528 -0.50 6.14 -28.15
C SER A 528 0.75 6.25 -29.01
N PHE A 529 1.20 7.47 -29.25
CA PHE A 529 2.38 7.73 -30.05
C PHE A 529 3.01 9.08 -29.67
N LEU A 530 4.28 9.22 -30.00
CA LEU A 530 5.05 10.46 -29.91
C LEU A 530 5.79 10.63 -31.23
N VAL A 531 5.62 11.76 -31.92
CA VAL A 531 6.34 12.09 -33.16
C VAL A 531 7.21 13.32 -32.94
N LEU A 532 8.49 13.18 -33.26
CA LEU A 532 9.49 14.25 -33.23
C LEU A 532 9.79 14.73 -34.64
N ASP A 533 9.98 16.05 -34.84
CA ASP A 533 10.53 16.66 -36.05
C ASP A 533 11.99 17.07 -35.80
N LEU A 534 12.91 16.58 -36.60
CA LEU A 534 14.33 16.87 -36.55
C LEU A 534 14.68 18.17 -37.33
N GLY A 535 13.66 18.88 -37.84
CA GLY A 535 13.83 20.11 -38.64
C GLY A 535 14.30 19.88 -40.06
N ARG A 536 15.11 18.85 -40.31
CA ARG A 536 15.63 18.42 -41.63
C ARG A 536 15.87 16.92 -41.63
N GLU A 537 16.20 16.37 -42.78
CA GLU A 537 16.62 14.98 -42.87
C GLU A 537 17.96 14.75 -42.15
N GLU A 538 18.03 13.79 -41.24
CA GLU A 538 19.19 13.45 -40.44
C GLU A 538 19.45 11.94 -40.46
N HIS A 539 20.71 11.57 -40.28
CA HIS A 539 21.11 10.18 -40.08
C HIS A 539 21.13 9.86 -38.59
N VAL A 540 20.13 9.16 -38.07
CA VAL A 540 20.09 8.72 -36.68
C VAL A 540 20.99 7.50 -36.50
N ARG A 541 22.04 7.60 -35.69
CA ARG A 541 23.02 6.54 -35.43
C ARG A 541 22.90 5.89 -34.07
N CYS A 542 22.37 6.61 -33.10
CA CYS A 542 22.06 6.12 -31.79
C CYS A 542 20.76 6.77 -31.29
N ILE A 543 19.94 5.97 -30.63
CA ILE A 543 18.74 6.39 -29.92
C ILE A 543 18.94 6.01 -28.46
N GLU A 544 18.94 6.99 -27.57
CA GLU A 544 18.93 6.80 -26.14
C GLU A 544 17.51 7.02 -25.63
N TRP A 545 17.04 6.14 -24.78
CA TRP A 545 15.76 6.29 -24.15
C TRP A 545 15.81 5.86 -22.67
N VAL A 546 15.06 6.57 -21.84
CA VAL A 546 14.95 6.34 -20.41
C VAL A 546 13.47 6.08 -20.09
N PRO A 547 13.11 4.94 -19.49
CA PRO A 547 11.74 4.74 -19.06
C PRO A 547 11.41 5.65 -17.87
N ARG A 548 10.15 5.75 -17.49
CA ARG A 548 9.80 6.32 -16.20
C ARG A 548 10.57 5.58 -15.10
N ASN A 549 11.26 6.32 -14.23
CA ASN A 549 12.21 5.76 -13.27
C ASN A 549 11.95 6.16 -11.82
N ASP A 550 11.07 7.17 -11.59
CA ASP A 550 10.74 7.69 -10.25
C ASP A 550 12.01 8.00 -9.42
N ASP A 551 13.06 8.53 -10.07
CA ASP A 551 14.38 8.84 -9.50
C ASP A 551 15.18 7.62 -8.95
N ASN A 552 14.80 6.41 -9.31
CA ASN A 552 15.48 5.19 -8.86
C ASN A 552 16.57 4.71 -9.83
N PHE A 553 17.51 5.56 -10.19
CA PHE A 553 18.61 5.22 -11.13
C PHE A 553 19.89 6.02 -10.86
N ILE A 554 20.99 5.61 -11.48
CA ILE A 554 22.25 6.30 -11.43
C ILE A 554 22.30 7.32 -12.58
N ARG A 555 22.34 8.61 -12.24
CA ARG A 555 22.31 9.72 -13.20
C ARG A 555 23.72 10.16 -13.54
N TYR A 556 23.99 10.37 -14.84
CA TYR A 556 25.27 10.89 -15.29
C TYR A 556 25.56 12.29 -14.71
N GLY A 557 26.77 12.46 -14.23
CA GLY A 557 27.23 13.72 -13.63
C GLY A 557 26.91 13.90 -12.16
N ASP A 558 25.97 13.13 -11.58
CA ASP A 558 25.72 13.14 -10.14
C ASP A 558 26.85 12.45 -9.38
N THR A 559 27.13 12.93 -8.20
CA THR A 559 28.16 12.36 -7.30
C THR A 559 27.52 11.56 -6.19
N TYR A 560 27.99 10.34 -6.02
CA TYR A 560 27.47 9.38 -5.06
C TYR A 560 28.53 9.00 -4.02
N GLU A 561 28.06 8.59 -2.85
CA GLU A 561 28.85 8.08 -1.76
C GLU A 561 28.20 6.82 -1.17
N LEU A 562 28.97 5.74 -1.00
CA LEU A 562 28.47 4.54 -0.36
C LEU A 562 28.67 4.65 1.16
N GLN A 563 27.59 4.33 1.90
CA GLN A 563 27.60 4.37 3.36
C GLN A 563 27.18 3.02 3.94
N TYR A 564 27.72 2.67 5.10
CA TYR A 564 27.33 1.50 5.89
C TYR A 564 26.83 1.90 7.28
N LEU A 565 25.94 1.11 7.87
CA LEU A 565 25.41 1.35 9.20
C LEU A 565 26.26 0.66 10.26
N ASP A 566 27.00 1.46 11.06
CA ASP A 566 27.86 0.99 12.15
C ASP A 566 27.10 0.93 13.49
N GLY A 567 25.99 0.18 13.52
CA GLY A 567 25.16 0.00 14.70
C GLY A 567 24.80 1.34 15.37
N VAL A 568 25.00 1.44 16.68
CA VAL A 568 24.68 2.65 17.47
C VAL A 568 25.51 3.89 17.09
N ARG A 569 26.58 3.74 16.31
CA ARG A 569 27.39 4.85 15.82
C ARG A 569 26.81 5.52 14.58
N GLY A 570 25.77 4.93 14.01
CA GLY A 570 25.06 5.47 12.86
C GLY A 570 25.78 5.22 11.53
N TRP A 571 25.41 5.96 10.52
CA TRP A 571 25.95 5.82 9.16
C TRP A 571 27.40 6.30 9.05
N ARG A 572 28.22 5.52 8.36
CA ARG A 572 29.63 5.79 8.07
C ARG A 572 29.87 5.68 6.57
N THR A 573 30.70 6.58 6.04
CA THR A 573 31.12 6.51 4.65
C THR A 573 32.17 5.43 4.44
N VAL A 574 32.04 4.61 3.40
CA VAL A 574 33.08 3.71 2.94
C VAL A 574 34.23 4.56 2.38
N GLU A 575 35.45 4.33 2.85
CA GLU A 575 36.62 5.12 2.44
C GLU A 575 36.85 5.00 0.93
N GLY A 576 37.03 6.14 0.25
CA GLY A 576 37.26 6.20 -1.19
C GLY A 576 36.02 5.94 -2.06
N SER A 577 34.81 5.78 -1.48
CA SER A 577 33.60 5.47 -2.23
C SER A 577 32.99 6.64 -2.99
N ARG A 578 33.49 7.86 -2.83
CA ARG A 578 32.94 9.02 -3.53
C ARG A 578 33.26 8.98 -5.03
N VAL A 579 32.23 8.94 -5.86
CA VAL A 579 32.36 8.81 -7.31
C VAL A 579 31.34 9.70 -8.04
N THR A 580 31.80 10.39 -9.08
CA THR A 580 30.89 11.06 -10.02
C THR A 580 30.55 10.08 -11.15
N ALA A 581 29.26 9.84 -11.36
CA ALA A 581 28.78 8.83 -12.29
C ALA A 581 29.13 9.18 -13.74
N ARG A 582 29.84 8.28 -14.40
CA ARG A 582 30.16 8.29 -15.84
C ARG A 582 29.60 7.06 -16.54
N ASP A 583 28.99 6.16 -15.79
CA ASP A 583 28.34 4.95 -16.25
C ASP A 583 27.04 4.76 -15.48
N THR A 584 26.21 3.84 -15.96
CA THR A 584 24.93 3.45 -15.33
C THR A 584 25.11 2.52 -14.13
N VAL A 585 26.31 2.05 -13.91
CA VAL A 585 26.70 1.20 -12.78
C VAL A 585 27.90 1.81 -12.05
N LEU A 586 27.77 1.98 -10.76
CA LEU A 586 28.86 2.42 -9.90
C LEU A 586 29.61 1.20 -9.38
N HIS A 587 30.94 1.31 -9.26
CA HIS A 587 31.82 0.27 -8.73
C HIS A 587 32.49 0.78 -7.48
N PHE A 588 32.42 -0.02 -6.41
CA PHE A 588 33.02 0.29 -5.12
C PHE A 588 33.95 -0.84 -4.71
N SER A 589 35.07 -0.51 -4.10
CA SER A 589 35.99 -1.46 -3.48
C SER A 589 36.15 -1.16 -1.99
N GLY A 590 36.58 -2.15 -1.23
CA GLY A 590 36.79 -1.99 0.20
C GLY A 590 35.49 -1.85 1.00
N VAL A 591 34.39 -2.37 0.50
CA VAL A 591 33.09 -2.37 1.18
C VAL A 591 33.15 -3.37 2.33
N PRO A 592 32.80 -2.98 3.58
CA PRO A 592 32.77 -3.92 4.70
C PRO A 592 31.80 -5.09 4.45
N GLY A 593 32.23 -6.30 4.74
CA GLY A 593 31.36 -7.47 4.74
C GLY A 593 30.28 -7.38 5.82
N ASP A 594 29.19 -8.14 5.66
CA ASP A 594 28.07 -8.22 6.61
C ASP A 594 27.45 -6.86 6.97
N ALA A 595 27.52 -5.87 6.07
CA ALA A 595 27.09 -4.50 6.32
C ALA A 595 25.73 -4.19 5.72
N LEU A 596 24.90 -3.44 6.44
CA LEU A 596 23.76 -2.74 5.86
C LEU A 596 24.24 -1.47 5.19
N LEU A 597 23.98 -1.35 3.90
CA LEU A 597 24.49 -0.29 3.03
C LEU A 597 23.36 0.63 2.56
N ARG A 598 23.73 1.86 2.19
CA ARG A 598 22.89 2.76 1.40
C ARG A 598 23.75 3.58 0.45
N LEU A 599 23.18 3.99 -0.67
CA LEU A 599 23.81 4.88 -1.62
C LEU A 599 23.29 6.30 -1.38
N HIS A 600 24.19 7.25 -1.08
CA HIS A 600 23.84 8.64 -0.88
C HIS A 600 24.15 9.45 -2.15
N ASP A 601 23.13 10.09 -2.72
CA ASP A 601 23.27 11.03 -3.83
C ASP A 601 23.68 12.41 -3.27
N MET A 602 24.96 12.71 -3.33
CA MET A 602 25.51 13.94 -2.77
C MET A 602 25.17 15.18 -3.58
N THR A 603 24.87 15.04 -4.88
CA THR A 603 24.53 16.16 -5.77
C THR A 603 23.17 16.74 -5.39
N ARG A 604 22.22 15.88 -5.04
CA ARG A 604 20.84 16.25 -4.69
C ARG A 604 20.53 16.12 -3.20
N GLY A 605 21.45 15.57 -2.41
CA GLY A 605 21.28 15.38 -0.97
C GLY A 605 20.25 14.31 -0.63
N VAL A 606 20.21 13.21 -1.39
CA VAL A 606 19.22 12.14 -1.24
C VAL A 606 19.91 10.85 -0.81
N GLU A 607 19.43 10.25 0.28
CA GLU A 607 19.69 8.86 0.66
C GLU A 607 18.45 8.05 0.38
N GLU A 608 18.64 6.86 -0.17
CA GLU A 608 17.53 6.02 -0.62
C GLU A 608 17.48 4.68 0.14
N GLY A 609 16.96 3.65 -0.49
CA GLY A 609 16.76 2.35 0.14
C GLY A 609 18.04 1.70 0.64
N VAL A 610 17.88 0.77 1.58
CA VAL A 610 19.00 0.02 2.18
C VAL A 610 19.15 -1.33 1.51
N PHE A 611 20.40 -1.81 1.42
CA PHE A 611 20.75 -3.06 0.76
C PHE A 611 21.96 -3.74 1.41
N ILE A 612 22.19 -4.99 1.06
CA ILE A 612 23.44 -5.72 1.33
C ILE A 612 24.10 -6.07 0.01
N VAL A 613 25.40 -6.43 0.05
CA VAL A 613 26.08 -7.00 -1.10
C VAL A 613 25.75 -8.49 -1.19
N GLU A 614 25.32 -8.92 -2.35
CA GLU A 614 25.11 -10.34 -2.68
C GLU A 614 25.61 -10.58 -4.09
N ASP A 615 26.53 -11.54 -4.28
CA ASP A 615 27.19 -11.81 -5.55
C ASP A 615 27.82 -10.55 -6.21
N GLY A 616 28.35 -9.63 -5.40
CA GLY A 616 28.95 -8.37 -5.85
C GLY A 616 27.94 -7.30 -6.31
N GLY A 617 26.64 -7.52 -6.16
CA GLY A 617 25.57 -6.59 -6.50
C GLY A 617 24.71 -6.17 -5.31
N GLN A 618 23.70 -5.31 -5.59
CA GLN A 618 22.76 -4.83 -4.58
C GLN A 618 21.61 -5.84 -4.38
N ARG A 619 21.44 -6.34 -3.17
CA ARG A 619 20.20 -6.96 -2.71
C ARG A 619 19.51 -6.02 -1.73
N PHE A 620 18.42 -5.39 -2.16
CA PHE A 620 17.61 -4.52 -1.29
C PHE A 620 16.80 -5.33 -0.29
N LEU A 621 16.81 -4.86 0.96
CA LEU A 621 16.13 -5.48 2.09
C LEU A 621 14.88 -4.69 2.52
#